data_761ac61935b26d6002ae71a1e7a848ad
#
_entry.id   761ac61935b26d6002ae71a1e7a848ad
#
_cell.length_a   1.000
_cell.length_b   1.000
_cell.length_c   1.000
_cell.angle_alpha   90.00
_cell.angle_beta   90.00
_cell.angle_gamma   90.00
#
_symmetry.space_group_name_H-M   'P 1'
#
loop_
_entity.id
_entity.type
_entity.pdbx_description
1 polymer ?
#
loop_
_entity_poly.entity_id
_entity_poly.type
_entity_poly.pdbx_seq_one_letter_code
_entity_poly.pdbx_strand_id
1 'polypeptide(L)'
;LSVIIDVFKQSKEPLMAVGTLSAAYVFISALIIFNVEPDSFKSFFDAIYWAIVSLTTVGYGDIYPTTTIGRAVAMVSSIFGIAIVALPAGIITAGYMQSVNSKNNE
;
A
#
# COMPACT_ATOMS: atom_id res chain seq x y z
N LEU A 1 22.38 5.40 11.45
CA LEU A 1 21.46 6.45 11.08
C LEU A 1 21.80 7.05 9.71
N SER A 2 23.09 7.28 9.43
CA SER A 2 23.52 7.80 8.12
C SER A 2 23.19 6.84 6.98
N VAL A 3 23.27 5.53 7.22
CA VAL A 3 22.93 4.51 6.21
C VAL A 3 21.43 4.60 5.86
N ILE A 4 20.58 4.80 6.85
CA ILE A 4 19.15 4.92 6.64
C ILE A 4 18.83 6.16 5.80
N ILE A 5 19.46 7.29 6.11
CA ILE A 5 19.29 8.53 5.36
C ILE A 5 19.75 8.35 3.91
N ASP A 6 20.90 7.71 3.71
CA ASP A 6 21.44 7.43 2.38
C ASP A 6 20.51 6.54 1.56
N VAL A 7 19.93 5.52 2.19
CA VAL A 7 18.97 4.62 1.52
C VAL A 7 17.77 5.41 1.02
N PHE A 8 17.20 6.28 1.86
CA PHE A 8 16.05 7.08 1.45
C PHE A 8 16.40 8.06 0.35
N LYS A 9 17.59 8.65 0.38
CA LYS A 9 18.03 9.57 -0.67
C LYS A 9 18.25 8.85 -2.00
N GLN A 10 18.90 7.70 -1.98
CA GLN A 10 19.16 6.90 -3.17
C GLN A 10 17.89 6.31 -3.78
N SER A 11 16.94 5.97 -2.92
CA SER A 11 15.70 5.32 -3.32
C SER A 11 14.54 6.29 -3.49
N LYS A 12 14.82 7.60 -3.52
CA LYS A 12 13.79 8.64 -3.56
C LYS A 12 12.85 8.46 -4.75
N GLU A 13 13.39 8.31 -5.96
CA GLU A 13 12.56 8.20 -7.16
C GLU A 13 11.71 6.92 -7.16
N PRO A 14 12.27 5.73 -6.91
CA PRO A 14 11.45 4.52 -6.82
C PRO A 14 10.39 4.59 -5.72
N LEU A 15 10.73 5.15 -4.55
CA LEU A 15 9.77 5.27 -3.44
C LEU A 15 8.65 6.24 -3.77
N MET A 16 8.94 7.34 -4.47
CA MET A 16 7.92 8.27 -4.92
C MET A 16 6.98 7.62 -5.93
N ALA A 17 7.52 6.84 -6.86
CA ALA A 17 6.73 6.11 -7.84
C ALA A 17 5.78 5.11 -7.16
N VAL A 18 6.30 4.35 -6.20
CA VAL A 18 5.49 3.39 -5.43
C VAL A 18 4.44 4.11 -4.58
N GLY A 19 4.81 5.25 -3.98
CA GLY A 19 3.87 6.06 -3.21
C GLY A 19 2.70 6.55 -4.07
N THR A 20 3.00 7.02 -5.27
CA THR A 20 1.97 7.45 -6.23
C THR A 20 1.10 6.26 -6.65
N LEU A 21 1.71 5.12 -6.95
CA LEU A 21 0.99 3.90 -7.31
C LEU A 21 0.07 3.46 -6.17
N SER A 22 0.55 3.49 -4.94
CA SER A 22 -0.24 3.12 -3.76
C SER A 22 -1.42 4.06 -3.55
N ALA A 23 -1.21 5.37 -3.71
CA ALA A 23 -2.28 6.35 -3.59
C ALA A 23 -3.35 6.12 -4.66
N ALA A 24 -2.95 5.89 -5.90
CA ALA A 24 -3.87 5.59 -6.99
C ALA A 24 -4.63 4.29 -6.72
N TYR A 25 -3.94 3.27 -6.23
CA TYR A 25 -4.56 1.99 -5.89
C TYR A 25 -5.63 2.16 -4.80
N VAL A 26 -5.30 2.89 -3.74
CA VAL A 26 -6.24 3.17 -2.64
C VAL A 26 -7.46 3.90 -3.18
N PHE A 27 -7.26 4.92 -4.00
CA PHE A 27 -8.34 5.72 -4.55
C PHE A 27 -9.27 4.87 -5.42
N ILE A 28 -8.70 4.08 -6.33
CA ILE A 28 -9.47 3.21 -7.23
C ILE A 28 -10.23 2.16 -6.44
N SER A 29 -9.58 1.51 -5.48
CA SER A 29 -10.21 0.50 -4.63
C SER A 29 -11.37 1.09 -3.84
N ALA A 30 -11.18 2.30 -3.30
CA ALA A 30 -12.22 3.00 -2.55
C ALA A 30 -13.42 3.35 -3.44
N LEU A 31 -13.17 3.81 -4.67
CA LEU A 31 -14.24 4.10 -5.61
C LEU A 31 -15.07 2.87 -5.92
N ILE A 32 -14.40 1.76 -6.20
CA ILE A 32 -15.10 0.52 -6.56
C ILE A 32 -15.92 0.03 -5.38
N ILE A 33 -15.32 -0.07 -4.20
CA ILE A 33 -16.01 -0.61 -3.03
C ILE A 33 -17.16 0.29 -2.59
N PHE A 34 -17.00 1.60 -2.68
CA PHE A 34 -18.04 2.56 -2.32
C PHE A 34 -19.27 2.41 -3.21
N ASN A 35 -19.05 2.19 -4.51
CA ASN A 35 -20.14 2.01 -5.48
C ASN A 35 -20.81 0.64 -5.33
N VAL A 36 -20.07 -0.38 -4.97
CA VAL A 36 -20.59 -1.76 -4.83
C VAL A 36 -21.31 -1.96 -3.51
N GLU A 37 -20.87 -1.27 -2.44
CA GLU A 37 -21.42 -1.47 -1.10
C GLU A 37 -21.76 -0.15 -0.41
N PRO A 38 -22.77 0.58 -0.90
CA PRO A 38 -23.14 1.85 -0.28
C PRO A 38 -23.66 1.72 1.16
N ASP A 39 -24.19 0.56 1.51
CA ASP A 39 -24.73 0.32 2.87
C ASP A 39 -23.64 0.11 3.91
N SER A 40 -22.51 -0.48 3.52
CA SER A 40 -21.38 -0.73 4.41
C SER A 40 -20.47 0.49 4.55
N PHE A 41 -20.39 1.31 3.53
CA PHE A 41 -19.54 2.49 3.47
C PHE A 41 -20.40 3.73 3.32
N LYS A 42 -20.63 4.44 4.43
CA LYS A 42 -21.56 5.57 4.49
C LYS A 42 -21.03 6.79 3.73
N SER A 43 -19.70 6.91 3.62
CA SER A 43 -19.07 8.03 2.92
C SER A 43 -17.88 7.51 2.13
N PHE A 44 -17.43 8.31 1.15
CA PHE A 44 -16.22 7.99 0.41
C PHE A 44 -14.99 7.98 1.33
N PHE A 45 -14.99 8.82 2.34
CA PHE A 45 -13.92 8.82 3.35
C PHE A 45 -13.80 7.47 4.05
N ASP A 46 -14.92 6.85 4.40
CA ASP A 46 -14.94 5.52 5.03
C ASP A 46 -14.34 4.46 4.09
N ALA A 47 -14.63 4.57 2.79
CA ALA A 47 -14.07 3.65 1.80
C ALA A 47 -12.56 3.83 1.66
N ILE A 48 -12.07 5.07 1.66
CA ILE A 48 -10.63 5.36 1.64
C ILE A 48 -9.96 4.81 2.91
N TYR A 49 -10.58 5.04 4.06
CA TYR A 49 -10.09 4.52 5.33
C TYR A 49 -9.95 3.00 5.30
N TRP A 50 -11.00 2.31 4.84
CA TRP A 50 -10.97 0.85 4.72
C TRP A 50 -9.85 0.40 3.76
N ALA A 51 -9.71 1.06 2.63
CA ALA A 51 -8.69 0.71 1.63
C ALA A 51 -7.28 0.85 2.21
N ILE A 52 -7.01 1.94 2.92
CA ILE A 52 -5.70 2.17 3.55
C ILE A 52 -5.42 1.12 4.63
N VAL A 53 -6.38 0.86 5.49
CA VAL A 53 -6.24 -0.13 6.57
C VAL A 53 -6.01 -1.52 5.99
N SER A 54 -6.70 -1.86 4.91
CA SER A 54 -6.55 -3.15 4.23
C SER A 54 -5.21 -3.25 3.51
N LEU A 55 -4.81 -2.19 2.78
CA LEU A 55 -3.55 -2.17 2.04
C LEU A 55 -2.35 -2.30 2.98
N THR A 56 -2.38 -1.62 4.10
CA THR A 56 -1.29 -1.65 5.09
C THR A 56 -1.32 -2.88 5.99
N THR A 57 -2.25 -3.79 5.77
CA THR A 57 -2.42 -5.04 6.51
C THR A 57 -2.78 -4.86 7.99
N VAL A 58 -3.21 -3.67 8.39
CA VAL A 58 -3.66 -3.43 9.78
C VAL A 58 -4.96 -4.19 10.06
N GLY A 59 -5.94 -4.05 9.16
CA GLY A 59 -7.15 -4.86 9.21
C GLY A 59 -7.96 -4.73 10.49
N TYR A 60 -8.33 -3.51 10.89
CA TYR A 60 -9.09 -3.30 12.13
C TYR A 60 -10.41 -4.05 12.17
N GLY A 61 -11.06 -4.23 11.01
CA GLY A 61 -12.34 -4.97 10.96
C GLY A 61 -13.54 -4.16 11.43
N ASP A 62 -13.41 -2.87 11.61
CA ASP A 62 -14.52 -1.99 12.02
C ASP A 62 -15.45 -1.66 10.86
N ILE A 63 -14.90 -1.56 9.65
CA ILE A 63 -15.67 -1.38 8.42
C ILE A 63 -15.19 -2.43 7.43
N TYR A 64 -16.13 -3.15 6.80
CA TYR A 64 -15.76 -4.21 5.86
C TYR A 64 -16.92 -4.50 4.91
N PRO A 65 -16.62 -5.09 3.71
CA PRO A 65 -17.66 -5.49 2.76
C PRO A 65 -18.51 -6.63 3.31
N THR A 66 -19.80 -6.57 3.06
CA THR A 66 -20.74 -7.58 3.53
C THR A 66 -21.42 -8.35 2.39
N THR A 67 -21.42 -7.80 1.18
CA THR A 67 -22.04 -8.46 0.02
C THR A 67 -21.05 -9.42 -0.64
N THR A 68 -21.58 -10.38 -1.42
CA THR A 68 -20.73 -11.31 -2.17
C THR A 68 -19.87 -10.58 -3.19
N ILE A 69 -20.43 -9.61 -3.89
CA ILE A 69 -19.71 -8.81 -4.89
C ILE A 69 -18.62 -7.98 -4.21
N GLY A 70 -18.94 -7.32 -3.11
CA GLY A 70 -17.98 -6.52 -2.36
C GLY A 70 -16.84 -7.35 -1.80
N ARG A 71 -17.13 -8.55 -1.29
CA ARG A 71 -16.10 -9.48 -0.81
C ARG A 71 -15.21 -9.95 -1.94
N ALA A 72 -15.77 -10.22 -3.13
CA ALA A 72 -14.98 -10.60 -4.30
C ALA A 72 -14.04 -9.47 -4.71
N VAL A 73 -14.51 -8.23 -4.73
CA VAL A 73 -13.69 -7.05 -5.00
C VAL A 73 -12.57 -6.95 -3.97
N ALA A 74 -12.89 -7.15 -2.69
CA ALA A 74 -11.89 -7.08 -1.62
C ALA A 74 -10.82 -8.15 -1.77
N MET A 75 -11.20 -9.37 -2.14
CA MET A 75 -10.24 -10.45 -2.37
C MET A 75 -9.26 -10.12 -3.49
N VAL A 76 -9.77 -9.66 -4.65
CA VAL A 76 -8.93 -9.29 -5.77
C VAL A 76 -8.03 -8.11 -5.41
N SER A 77 -8.60 -7.09 -4.75
CA SER A 77 -7.85 -5.93 -4.31
C SER A 77 -6.74 -6.29 -3.34
N SER A 78 -7.01 -7.24 -2.43
CA SER A 78 -6.01 -7.68 -1.45
C SER A 78 -4.81 -8.36 -2.10
N ILE A 79 -5.04 -9.15 -3.15
CA ILE A 79 -3.95 -9.81 -3.88
C ILE A 79 -3.03 -8.76 -4.49
N PHE A 80 -3.59 -7.76 -5.18
CA PHE A 80 -2.81 -6.66 -5.75
C PHE A 80 -2.16 -5.82 -4.65
N GLY A 81 -2.88 -5.61 -3.55
CA GLY A 81 -2.40 -4.82 -2.43
C GLY A 81 -1.16 -5.39 -1.78
N ILE A 82 -1.09 -6.72 -1.62
CA ILE A 82 0.09 -7.38 -1.07
C ILE A 82 1.32 -7.09 -1.93
N ALA A 83 1.17 -7.19 -3.25
CA ALA A 83 2.27 -6.91 -4.17
C ALA A 83 2.75 -5.45 -4.04
N ILE A 84 1.81 -4.51 -3.94
CA ILE A 84 2.15 -3.08 -3.80
C ILE A 84 2.84 -2.78 -2.47
N VAL A 85 2.36 -3.37 -1.38
CA VAL A 85 2.93 -3.17 -0.04
C VAL A 85 4.36 -3.73 0.03
N ALA A 86 4.63 -4.83 -0.67
CA ALA A 86 5.95 -5.44 -0.68
C ALA A 86 7.01 -4.57 -1.38
N LEU A 87 6.60 -3.73 -2.33
CA LEU A 87 7.56 -2.94 -3.13
C LEU A 87 8.39 -1.96 -2.29
N PRO A 88 7.82 -1.12 -1.40
CA PRO A 88 8.64 -0.22 -0.59
C PRO A 88 9.64 -0.95 0.30
N ALA A 89 9.22 -2.04 0.91
CA ALA A 89 10.10 -2.85 1.75
C ALA A 89 11.26 -3.42 0.93
N GLY A 90 10.97 -3.94 -0.28
CA GLY A 90 11.99 -4.47 -1.17
C GLY A 90 12.97 -3.40 -1.64
N ILE A 91 12.49 -2.23 -1.99
CA ILE A 91 13.33 -1.10 -2.43
C ILE A 91 14.27 -0.67 -1.30
N ILE A 92 13.75 -0.52 -0.09
CA ILE A 92 14.53 -0.11 1.07
C ILE A 92 15.59 -1.16 1.40
N THR A 93 15.21 -2.44 1.38
CA THR A 93 16.14 -3.55 1.65
C THR A 93 17.28 -3.58 0.61
N ALA A 94 16.94 -3.47 -0.67
CA ALA A 94 17.94 -3.47 -1.74
C ALA A 94 18.88 -2.27 -1.62
N GLY A 95 18.34 -1.09 -1.31
CA GLY A 95 19.13 0.11 -1.10
C GLY A 95 20.06 -0.01 0.09
N TYR A 96 19.59 -0.60 1.17
CA TYR A 96 20.40 -0.85 2.37
C TYR A 96 21.56 -1.76 2.06
N MET A 97 21.34 -2.88 1.38
CA MET A 97 22.37 -3.83 1.02
C MET A 97 23.41 -3.20 0.09
N GLN A 98 22.96 -2.39 -0.86
CA GLN A 98 23.85 -1.68 -1.77
C GLN A 98 24.75 -0.69 -1.02
N SER A 99 24.19 0.06 -0.07
CA SER A 99 24.93 1.02 0.74
C SER A 99 25.97 0.33 1.61
N VAL A 100 25.61 -0.81 2.21
CA VAL A 100 26.55 -1.58 3.03
C VAL A 100 27.68 -2.14 2.18
N ASN A 101 27.39 -2.68 1.00
CA ASN A 101 28.40 -3.19 0.08
C ASN A 101 29.37 -2.10 -0.38
N SER A 102 28.85 -0.91 -0.68
CA SER A 102 29.71 0.22 -1.07
C SER A 102 30.67 0.59 0.05
N LYS A 103 30.22 0.61 1.29
CA LYS A 103 31.07 0.92 2.44
C LYS A 103 32.14 -0.17 2.66
N ASN A 104 31.78 -1.42 2.45
CA ASN A 104 32.72 -2.54 2.63
C ASN A 104 33.81 -2.57 1.56
N ASN A 105 33.54 -2.02 0.39
CA ASN A 105 34.51 -1.99 -0.72
C ASN A 105 35.44 -0.78 -0.69
N GLU A 106 35.21 0.15 0.22
CA GLU A 106 36.10 1.29 0.45
C GLU A 106 37.24 0.88 1.39
#